data_b760f5c0dc9adfa418d23cbaaf2565fa
#
_entry.id   b760f5c0dc9adfa418d23cbaaf2565fa
#
_cell.length_a   1.000
_cell.length_b   1.000
_cell.length_c   1.000
_cell.angle_alpha   90.00
_cell.angle_beta   90.00
_cell.angle_gamma   90.00
#
_symmetry.space_group_name_H-M   'P 1'
#
loop_
_entity.id
_entity.type
_entity.pdbx_description
1 polymer ?
#
loop_
_entity_poly.entity_id
_entity_poly.type
_entity_poly.pdbx_seq_one_letter_code
_entity_poly.pdbx_strand_id
1 'polypeptide(L)'
;MKKINVSNYYYLANNKTINKEEINVGATLFDGKWKTNHTESSEINVQKNNKISIYVPSTIDVNKVNSNFENLTQDTIKKLQENFNKNVQKYSTQGAWKSENGNIVYENINILTIEETEDNFENTLSYFIQLAKQFKKDLSQEGISIGVNNGLLII
;
A
#
# COMPACT_ATOMS: atom_id res chain seq x y z
N MET A 1 -9.81 -27.47 -1.59
CA MET A 1 -9.53 -26.02 -1.69
C MET A 1 -8.30 -25.81 -2.57
N LYS A 2 -8.43 -25.01 -3.58
CA LYS A 2 -7.29 -24.68 -4.44
C LYS A 2 -6.42 -23.62 -3.79
N LYS A 3 -5.14 -23.90 -3.68
CA LYS A 3 -4.16 -22.94 -3.16
C LYS A 3 -3.33 -22.43 -4.34
N ILE A 4 -3.29 -21.12 -4.48
CA ILE A 4 -2.36 -20.47 -5.39
C ILE A 4 -1.13 -20.10 -4.58
N ASN A 5 0.04 -20.49 -5.05
CA ASN A 5 1.28 -20.10 -4.38
C ASN A 5 1.47 -18.59 -4.51
N VAL A 6 1.70 -17.91 -3.40
CA VAL A 6 1.87 -16.45 -3.35
C VAL A 6 3.02 -15.98 -4.24
N SER A 7 4.10 -16.74 -4.34
CA SER A 7 5.22 -16.42 -5.22
C SER A 7 4.83 -16.37 -6.71
N ASN A 8 3.82 -17.14 -7.09
CA ASN A 8 3.30 -17.17 -8.44
C ASN A 8 2.19 -16.14 -8.68
N TYR A 9 1.62 -15.60 -7.61
CA TYR A 9 0.62 -14.53 -7.70
C TYR A 9 1.17 -13.28 -8.41
N TYR A 10 2.45 -13.01 -8.24
CA TYR A 10 3.12 -11.92 -8.96
C TYR A 10 3.06 -12.07 -10.48
N TYR A 11 3.13 -13.28 -10.97
CA TYR A 11 2.98 -13.56 -12.40
C TYR A 11 1.56 -13.30 -12.89
N LEU A 12 0.55 -13.59 -12.06
CA LEU A 12 -0.85 -13.31 -12.35
C LEU A 12 -1.17 -11.82 -12.37
N ALA A 13 -0.42 -11.01 -11.64
CA ALA A 13 -0.63 -9.57 -11.53
C ALA A 13 -0.38 -8.78 -12.84
N ASN A 14 -0.07 -9.45 -13.93
CA ASN A 14 0.08 -8.84 -15.26
C ASN A 14 -1.22 -8.82 -16.08
N ASN A 15 -2.38 -8.81 -15.44
CA ASN A 15 -3.71 -8.77 -16.08
C ASN A 15 -3.93 -9.93 -17.07
N LYS A 16 -3.39 -11.10 -16.77
CA LYS A 16 -3.63 -12.28 -17.57
C LYS A 16 -4.91 -12.98 -17.16
N THR A 17 -5.69 -13.40 -18.13
CA THR A 17 -6.78 -14.33 -17.91
C THR A 17 -6.21 -15.74 -17.87
N ILE A 18 -6.54 -16.49 -16.83
CA ILE A 18 -6.09 -17.86 -16.64
C ILE A 18 -7.32 -18.76 -16.64
N ASN A 19 -7.27 -19.80 -17.45
CA ASN A 19 -8.29 -20.83 -17.41
C ASN A 19 -8.21 -21.56 -16.06
N LYS A 20 -9.32 -21.70 -15.36
CA LYS A 20 -9.39 -22.35 -14.05
C LYS A 20 -8.95 -23.82 -14.09
N GLU A 21 -9.04 -24.46 -15.23
CA GLU A 21 -8.49 -25.81 -15.46
C GLU A 21 -6.97 -25.86 -15.33
N GLU A 22 -6.31 -24.74 -15.52
CA GLU A 22 -4.86 -24.61 -15.36
C GLU A 22 -4.42 -24.40 -13.92
N ILE A 23 -5.38 -24.27 -12.98
CA ILE A 23 -5.11 -24.06 -11.54
C ILE A 23 -5.38 -25.33 -10.77
N ASN A 24 -4.37 -25.83 -10.09
CA ASN A 24 -4.46 -27.03 -9.29
C ASN A 24 -4.31 -26.76 -7.80
N VAL A 25 -4.84 -27.62 -6.95
CA VAL A 25 -4.54 -27.64 -5.51
C VAL A 25 -3.07 -28.01 -5.35
N GLY A 26 -2.32 -27.19 -4.64
CA GLY A 26 -0.86 -27.33 -4.62
C GLY A 26 -0.23 -26.99 -5.97
N ALA A 27 -0.91 -26.14 -6.72
CA ALA A 27 -0.53 -25.75 -8.06
C ALA A 27 0.90 -25.27 -8.16
N THR A 28 1.57 -25.70 -9.18
CA THR A 28 2.87 -25.21 -9.59
C THR A 28 2.74 -24.47 -10.90
N LEU A 29 3.41 -23.35 -11.01
CA LEU A 29 3.53 -22.66 -12.26
C LEU A 29 4.59 -23.37 -13.11
N PHE A 30 4.20 -23.84 -14.26
CA PHE A 30 5.10 -24.49 -15.21
C PHE A 30 4.95 -23.81 -16.57
N ASP A 31 6.06 -23.34 -17.14
CA ASP A 31 6.10 -22.58 -18.40
C ASP A 31 5.10 -21.40 -18.46
N GLY A 32 4.90 -20.73 -17.35
CA GLY A 32 3.97 -19.61 -17.27
C GLY A 32 2.49 -20.02 -17.24
N LYS A 33 2.18 -21.30 -17.03
CA LYS A 33 0.81 -21.80 -16.93
C LYS A 33 0.59 -22.57 -15.65
N TRP A 34 -0.62 -22.41 -15.10
CA TRP A 34 -1.08 -23.18 -13.97
C TRP A 34 -1.64 -24.52 -14.43
N LYS A 35 -1.24 -25.59 -13.78
CA LYS A 35 -1.82 -26.92 -14.00
C LYS A 35 -2.90 -27.18 -12.99
N THR A 36 -3.96 -27.84 -13.42
CA THR A 36 -5.09 -28.23 -12.58
C THR A 36 -5.60 -29.61 -12.95
N ASN A 37 -6.13 -30.31 -11.95
CA ASN A 37 -6.83 -31.57 -12.14
C ASN A 37 -8.34 -31.41 -12.37
N HIS A 38 -8.83 -30.17 -12.41
CA HIS A 38 -10.25 -29.91 -12.59
C HIS A 38 -10.64 -29.92 -14.06
N THR A 39 -11.82 -30.46 -14.30
CA THR A 39 -12.44 -30.51 -15.63
C THR A 39 -13.34 -29.27 -15.90
N GLU A 40 -13.63 -28.48 -14.87
CA GLU A 40 -14.44 -27.29 -15.05
C GLU A 40 -13.63 -26.17 -15.71
N SER A 41 -14.12 -25.72 -16.84
CA SER A 41 -13.57 -24.56 -17.52
C SER A 41 -14.12 -23.27 -16.89
N SER A 42 -13.27 -22.45 -16.34
CA SER A 42 -13.60 -21.11 -15.90
C SER A 42 -12.37 -20.20 -15.95
N GLU A 43 -12.59 -18.97 -16.29
CA GLU A 43 -11.55 -17.96 -16.38
C GLU A 43 -11.37 -17.24 -15.04
N ILE A 44 -10.13 -17.01 -14.67
CA ILE A 44 -9.76 -16.14 -13.55
C ILE A 44 -9.10 -14.90 -14.12
N ASN A 45 -9.78 -13.78 -13.95
CA ASN A 45 -9.23 -12.47 -14.27
C ASN A 45 -8.45 -11.94 -13.07
N VAL A 46 -7.19 -11.65 -13.28
CA VAL A 46 -6.37 -10.96 -12.29
C VAL A 46 -6.17 -9.53 -12.73
N GLN A 47 -6.77 -8.64 -11.98
CA GLN A 47 -6.62 -7.21 -12.22
C GLN A 47 -5.37 -6.71 -11.50
N LYS A 48 -4.53 -5.97 -12.23
CA LYS A 48 -3.41 -5.25 -11.64
C LYS A 48 -3.90 -4.00 -10.96
N ASN A 49 -3.64 -3.89 -9.66
CA ASN A 49 -3.88 -2.68 -8.89
C ASN A 49 -2.56 -2.07 -8.44
N ASN A 50 -2.54 -0.76 -8.33
CA ASN A 50 -1.43 -0.01 -7.75
C ASN A 50 -1.71 0.21 -6.26
N LYS A 51 -0.71 0.02 -5.42
CA LYS A 51 -0.78 0.32 -3.99
C LYS A 51 -0.20 1.70 -3.74
N ILE A 52 -0.97 2.55 -3.06
CA ILE A 52 -0.54 3.88 -2.65
C ILE A 52 -0.67 3.96 -1.14
N SER A 53 0.39 4.37 -0.49
CA SER A 53 0.46 4.46 0.98
C SER A 53 0.91 5.85 1.41
N ILE A 54 0.37 6.33 2.52
CA ILE A 54 0.90 7.50 3.23
C ILE A 54 1.41 7.08 4.61
N TYR A 55 2.56 7.58 4.99
CA TYR A 55 3.20 7.32 6.26
C TYR A 55 2.87 8.46 7.22
N VAL A 56 2.01 8.18 8.20
CA VAL A 56 1.59 9.14 9.20
C VAL A 56 2.57 9.10 10.37
N PRO A 57 3.36 10.16 10.62
CA PRO A 57 4.34 10.18 11.70
C PRO A 57 3.67 10.43 13.05
N SER A 58 4.26 9.89 14.09
CA SER A 58 3.81 10.12 15.48
C SER A 58 4.47 11.32 16.15
N THR A 59 5.28 12.08 15.42
CA THR A 59 6.06 13.21 15.97
C THR A 59 5.63 14.54 15.38
N ILE A 60 5.87 15.58 16.14
CA ILE A 60 5.82 17.00 15.72
C ILE A 60 7.22 17.58 15.90
N ASP A 61 7.61 18.53 15.06
CA ASP A 61 8.94 19.16 15.13
C ASP A 61 10.06 18.14 15.26
N VAL A 62 9.96 17.05 14.48
CA VAL A 62 10.97 15.99 14.40
C VAL A 62 11.08 15.11 15.65
N ASN A 63 11.06 15.68 16.87
CA ASN A 63 11.39 14.98 18.11
C ASN A 63 10.28 14.93 19.16
N LYS A 64 9.21 15.66 18.98
CA LYS A 64 8.13 15.72 19.97
C LYS A 64 7.04 14.72 19.63
N VAL A 65 6.61 13.96 20.62
CA VAL A 65 5.48 13.05 20.46
C VAL A 65 4.21 13.85 20.18
N ASN A 66 3.50 13.49 19.13
CA ASN A 66 2.19 14.02 18.82
C ASN A 66 1.12 13.29 19.64
N SER A 67 0.57 13.92 20.65
CA SER A 67 -0.50 13.33 21.47
C SER A 67 -1.78 13.04 20.68
N ASN A 68 -1.96 13.66 19.51
CA ASN A 68 -3.10 13.46 18.62
C ASN A 68 -2.82 12.47 17.48
N PHE A 69 -1.75 11.70 17.56
CA PHE A 69 -1.34 10.79 16.50
C PHE A 69 -2.43 9.79 16.08
N GLU A 70 -3.11 9.18 17.03
CA GLU A 70 -4.19 8.25 16.72
C GLU A 70 -5.41 8.96 16.11
N ASN A 71 -5.76 10.15 16.58
CA ASN A 71 -6.84 10.93 15.99
C ASN A 71 -6.49 11.37 14.57
N LEU A 72 -5.27 11.82 14.34
CA LEU A 72 -4.78 12.16 12.99
C LEU A 72 -4.88 10.96 12.05
N THR A 73 -4.51 9.78 12.52
CA THR A 73 -4.61 8.55 11.76
C THR A 73 -6.07 8.23 11.42
N GLN A 74 -6.98 8.30 12.38
CA GLN A 74 -8.40 8.02 12.16
C GLN A 74 -9.05 9.04 11.23
N ASP A 75 -8.74 10.32 11.39
CA ASP A 75 -9.23 11.38 10.50
C ASP A 75 -8.72 11.18 9.07
N THR A 76 -7.49 10.72 8.92
CA THR A 76 -6.92 10.42 7.61
C THR A 76 -7.61 9.23 6.96
N ILE A 77 -7.87 8.16 7.71
CA ILE A 77 -8.64 7.00 7.22
C ILE A 77 -10.01 7.46 6.73
N LYS A 78 -10.69 8.28 7.52
CA LYS A 78 -12.02 8.81 7.16
C LYS A 78 -11.96 9.61 5.86
N LYS A 79 -11.00 10.52 5.72
CA LYS A 79 -10.79 11.30 4.49
C LYS A 79 -10.54 10.41 3.27
N LEU A 80 -9.73 9.38 3.41
CA LEU A 80 -9.46 8.44 2.32
C LEU A 80 -10.72 7.65 1.92
N GLN A 81 -11.50 7.21 2.90
CA GLN A 81 -12.77 6.53 2.62
C GLN A 81 -13.80 7.44 1.96
N GLU A 82 -13.95 8.68 2.43
CA GLU A 82 -14.87 9.65 1.86
C GLU A 82 -14.50 10.04 0.42
N ASN A 83 -13.20 10.16 0.12
CA ASN A 83 -12.76 10.57 -1.21
C ASN A 83 -12.72 9.41 -2.22
N PHE A 84 -12.41 8.20 -1.78
CA PHE A 84 -12.15 7.09 -2.70
C PHE A 84 -13.12 5.92 -2.57
N ASN A 85 -13.90 5.86 -1.48
CA ASN A 85 -14.80 4.75 -1.19
C ASN A 85 -14.11 3.37 -1.32
N LYS A 86 -12.91 3.27 -0.78
CA LYS A 86 -12.07 2.07 -0.85
C LYS A 86 -11.71 1.56 0.53
N ASN A 87 -11.35 0.29 0.61
CA ASN A 87 -10.74 -0.27 1.81
C ASN A 87 -9.41 0.41 2.10
N VAL A 88 -9.25 0.90 3.33
CA VAL A 88 -8.00 1.47 3.82
C VAL A 88 -7.37 0.47 4.77
N GLN A 89 -6.20 -0.03 4.41
CA GLN A 89 -5.40 -0.91 5.26
C GLN A 89 -4.47 -0.07 6.14
N LYS A 90 -4.41 -0.40 7.42
CA LYS A 90 -3.51 0.25 8.38
C LYS A 90 -2.44 -0.74 8.83
N TYR A 91 -1.20 -0.31 8.76
CA TYR A 91 -0.05 -1.00 9.34
C TYR A 91 0.64 -0.07 10.32
N SER A 92 0.97 -0.58 11.51
CA SER A 92 1.72 0.17 12.52
C SER A 92 3.13 -0.39 12.61
N THR A 93 4.12 0.50 12.58
CA THR A 93 5.53 0.12 12.65
C THR A 93 6.34 1.18 13.39
N GLN A 94 7.60 0.90 13.65
CA GLN A 94 8.56 1.87 14.16
C GLN A 94 9.61 2.14 13.09
N GLY A 95 9.89 3.41 12.88
CA GLY A 95 10.99 3.88 12.03
C GLY A 95 12.14 4.45 12.86
N ALA A 96 13.31 4.46 12.28
CA ALA A 96 14.46 5.18 12.80
C ALA A 96 15.16 5.89 11.65
N TRP A 97 15.48 7.15 11.86
CA TRP A 97 16.16 7.95 10.84
C TRP A 97 17.15 8.91 11.50
N LYS A 98 18.09 9.38 10.72
CA LYS A 98 19.11 10.33 11.19
C LYS A 98 18.69 11.74 10.85
N SER A 99 18.49 12.57 11.88
CA SER A 99 18.14 13.98 11.69
C SER A 99 19.33 14.78 11.13
N GLU A 100 19.06 15.98 10.65
CA GLU A 100 20.10 16.92 10.19
C GLU A 100 21.19 17.18 11.25
N ASN A 101 20.82 17.13 12.51
CA ASN A 101 21.74 17.28 13.65
C ASN A 101 22.56 16.01 13.95
N GLY A 102 22.39 14.96 13.17
CA GLY A 102 23.12 13.72 13.33
C GLY A 102 22.57 12.73 14.36
N ASN A 103 21.51 13.08 15.07
CA ASN A 103 20.86 12.22 16.06
C ASN A 103 19.96 11.18 15.40
N ILE A 104 19.88 10.00 15.98
CA ILE A 104 18.91 8.99 15.57
C ILE A 104 17.57 9.30 16.22
N VAL A 105 16.55 9.48 15.41
CA VAL A 105 15.16 9.69 15.82
C VAL A 105 14.41 8.40 15.62
N TYR A 106 13.72 7.94 16.65
CA TYR A 106 12.82 6.79 16.61
C TYR A 106 11.39 7.30 16.67
N GLU A 107 10.55 6.80 15.79
CA GLU A 107 9.15 7.18 15.79
C GLU A 107 8.23 6.01 15.45
N ASN A 108 7.02 6.06 15.99
CA ASN A 108 5.96 5.19 15.55
C ASN A 108 5.37 5.76 14.26
N ILE A 109 5.01 4.88 13.34
CA ILE A 109 4.46 5.25 12.04
C ILE A 109 3.22 4.42 11.78
N ASN A 110 2.13 5.04 11.39
CA ASN A 110 0.98 4.37 10.83
C ASN A 110 1.01 4.52 9.31
N ILE A 111 1.05 3.39 8.61
CA ILE A 111 1.04 3.35 7.15
C ILE A 111 -0.39 3.06 6.71
N LEU A 112 -0.98 3.96 5.96
CA LEU A 112 -2.33 3.84 5.42
C LEU A 112 -2.25 3.57 3.93
N THR A 113 -2.78 2.43 3.51
CA THR A 113 -2.66 1.95 2.14
C THR A 113 -4.03 1.75 1.51
N ILE A 114 -4.18 2.19 0.29
CA ILE A 114 -5.28 1.84 -0.60
C ILE A 114 -4.75 1.18 -1.88
N GLU A 115 -5.62 0.40 -2.51
CA GLU A 115 -5.35 -0.14 -3.84
C GLU A 115 -6.16 0.65 -4.86
N GLU A 116 -5.50 1.07 -5.93
CA GLU A 116 -6.11 1.88 -6.97
C GLU A 116 -5.92 1.27 -8.35
N THR A 117 -6.94 1.43 -9.20
CA THR A 117 -6.87 1.02 -10.61
C THR A 117 -5.92 1.93 -11.40
N GLU A 118 -5.44 1.42 -12.53
CA GLU A 118 -4.57 2.18 -13.43
C GLU A 118 -5.21 3.52 -13.86
N ASP A 119 -6.50 3.51 -14.17
CA ASP A 119 -7.21 4.69 -14.69
C ASP A 119 -7.31 5.84 -13.67
N ASN A 120 -7.36 5.52 -12.39
CA ASN A 120 -7.51 6.51 -11.33
C ASN A 120 -6.19 6.80 -10.58
N PHE A 121 -5.13 6.09 -10.93
CA PHE A 121 -3.87 6.11 -10.19
C PHE A 121 -3.28 7.52 -10.03
N GLU A 122 -3.19 8.28 -11.11
CA GLU A 122 -2.59 9.62 -11.08
C GLU A 122 -3.37 10.59 -10.19
N ASN A 123 -4.70 10.56 -10.28
CA ASN A 123 -5.56 11.41 -9.47
C ASN A 123 -5.42 11.06 -7.98
N THR A 124 -5.42 9.78 -7.68
CA THR A 124 -5.27 9.28 -6.32
C THR A 124 -3.89 9.61 -5.75
N LEU A 125 -2.83 9.39 -6.53
CA LEU A 125 -1.47 9.75 -6.13
C LEU A 125 -1.34 11.26 -5.86
N SER A 126 -1.92 12.09 -6.71
CA SER A 126 -1.94 13.54 -6.52
C SER A 126 -2.58 13.96 -5.19
N TYR A 127 -3.68 13.30 -4.81
CA TYR A 127 -4.32 13.53 -3.52
C TYR A 127 -3.39 13.16 -2.35
N PHE A 128 -2.73 12.01 -2.41
CA PHE A 128 -1.76 11.57 -1.39
C PHE A 128 -0.58 12.54 -1.27
N ILE A 129 -0.09 13.07 -2.39
CA ILE A 129 0.98 14.09 -2.39
C ILE A 129 0.52 15.36 -1.69
N GLN A 130 -0.70 15.83 -1.96
CA GLN A 130 -1.26 17.00 -1.29
C GLN A 130 -1.42 16.77 0.21
N LEU A 131 -1.91 15.61 0.60
CA LEU A 131 -2.05 15.21 2.00
C LEU A 131 -0.69 15.15 2.71
N ALA A 132 0.32 14.62 2.05
CA ALA A 132 1.69 14.59 2.59
C ALA A 132 2.27 16.00 2.77
N LYS A 133 2.05 16.89 1.81
CA LYS A 133 2.44 18.32 1.94
C LYS A 133 1.76 18.99 3.12
N GLN A 134 0.48 18.69 3.34
CA GLN A 134 -0.26 19.20 4.48
C GLN A 134 0.34 18.69 5.80
N PHE A 135 0.60 17.38 5.91
CA PHE A 135 1.23 16.80 7.10
C PHE A 135 2.62 17.40 7.37
N LYS A 136 3.44 17.51 6.33
CA LYS A 136 4.77 18.13 6.44
C LYS A 136 4.69 19.51 7.06
N LYS A 137 3.74 20.32 6.62
CA LYS A 137 3.52 21.67 7.14
C LYS A 137 2.98 21.66 8.57
N ASP A 138 1.90 20.91 8.80
CA ASP A 138 1.17 20.95 10.07
C ASP A 138 1.96 20.31 11.23
N LEU A 139 2.78 19.31 10.90
CA LEU A 139 3.60 18.59 11.87
C LEU A 139 5.06 19.06 11.88
N SER A 140 5.40 20.08 11.10
CA SER A 140 6.78 20.59 10.98
C SER A 140 7.80 19.49 10.72
N GLN A 141 7.48 18.60 9.78
CA GLN A 141 8.32 17.46 9.42
C GLN A 141 9.34 17.82 8.33
N GLU A 142 10.50 17.18 8.35
CA GLU A 142 11.51 17.31 7.29
C GLU A 142 11.05 16.65 5.99
N GLY A 143 10.25 15.57 6.08
CA GLY A 143 9.66 14.89 4.93
C GLY A 143 8.55 13.94 5.35
N ILE A 144 7.64 13.68 4.43
CA ILE A 144 6.58 12.69 4.58
C ILE A 144 6.72 11.66 3.46
N SER A 145 6.73 10.39 3.82
CA SER A 145 6.87 9.32 2.86
C SER A 145 5.54 8.89 2.26
N ILE A 146 5.55 8.66 0.95
CA ILE A 146 4.47 8.03 0.19
C ILE A 146 5.03 6.76 -0.45
N GLY A 147 4.40 5.63 -0.18
CA GLY A 147 4.69 4.38 -0.87
C GLY A 147 3.91 4.30 -2.18
N VAL A 148 4.56 3.90 -3.25
CA VAL A 148 3.94 3.61 -4.54
C VAL A 148 4.42 2.25 -5.00
N ASN A 149 3.56 1.26 -4.92
CA ASN A 149 3.94 -0.13 -5.18
C ASN A 149 5.15 -0.53 -4.29
N ASN A 150 6.29 -0.82 -4.89
CA ASN A 150 7.53 -1.15 -4.19
C ASN A 150 8.50 0.04 -4.05
N GLY A 151 8.08 1.21 -4.48
CA GLY A 151 8.87 2.44 -4.41
C GLY A 151 8.47 3.35 -3.25
N LEU A 152 9.33 4.28 -2.92
CA LEU A 152 9.12 5.30 -1.89
C LEU A 152 9.37 6.68 -2.48
N LEU A 153 8.43 7.58 -2.27
CA LEU A 153 8.51 8.99 -2.62
C LEU A 153 8.54 9.80 -1.31
N ILE A 154 9.46 10.74 -1.19
CA ILE A 154 9.56 11.65 -0.03
C ILE A 154 9.17 13.06 -0.49
N ILE A 155 8.19 13.64 0.20
CA ILE A 155 7.65 14.96 -0.07
C ILE A 155 8.26 15.99 0.88
#